data_022d8f2c5eed49432e4bdb61625163f0
#
_entry.id   022d8f2c5eed49432e4bdb61625163f0
#
_cell.length_a   1.000
_cell.length_b   1.000
_cell.length_c   1.000
_cell.angle_alpha   90.00
_cell.angle_beta   90.00
_cell.angle_gamma   90.00
#
_symmetry.space_group_name_H-M   'P 1'
#
loop_
_entity.id
_entity.type
_entity.pdbx_description
1 polymer ?
#
loop_
_entity_poly.entity_id
_entity_poly.type
_entity_poly.pdbx_seq_one_letter_code
_entity_poly.pdbx_strand_id
1 'polypeptide(L)'
;VPLLTMGLMSREFGSGSIKLLYSSPVTAGQIIWGKFLSMMVYGLILMGVLLVLVLFACCTVESFDLSAALSGLLGLYLLMCAYAAIGLFVSSLTSYQVMAAFGTLFILAMFNYVGGVWQDYEFVRDITYWLSIRGRTEEFIYGLICSEDVLYFLIVIFLFLTWTVYRLINRVQKRSWTIRWGIYLGVFLVSMMLGYMSSRPALMAYHDSTRIKSNSLSKSSQEIVALLDG
;
A
#
# COMPACT_ATOMS: atom_id res chain seq x y z
N VAL A 1 0.30 -0.65 12.78
CA VAL A 1 -0.92 -0.70 11.94
C VAL A 1 -1.74 -1.95 12.24
N PRO A 2 -1.22 -3.20 12.26
CA PRO A 2 -2.04 -4.39 12.47
C PRO A 2 -2.89 -4.36 13.74
N LEU A 3 -2.36 -3.88 14.85
CA LEU A 3 -3.09 -3.74 16.12
C LEU A 3 -4.22 -2.71 16.05
N LEU A 4 -4.06 -1.66 15.26
CA LEU A 4 -5.08 -0.63 15.08
C LEU A 4 -6.22 -1.11 14.19
N THR A 5 -5.90 -1.91 13.16
CA THR A 5 -6.88 -2.38 12.16
C THR A 5 -7.62 -3.64 12.58
N MET A 6 -7.06 -4.43 13.52
CA MET A 6 -7.64 -5.71 13.93
C MET A 6 -9.10 -5.60 14.40
N GLY A 7 -9.46 -4.50 15.09
CA GLY A 7 -10.80 -4.27 15.65
C GLY A 7 -11.81 -3.62 14.71
N LEU A 8 -11.37 -3.10 13.55
CA LEU A 8 -12.22 -2.26 12.69
C LEU A 8 -13.50 -2.94 12.20
N MET A 9 -13.42 -4.23 11.89
CA MET A 9 -14.55 -5.03 11.45
C MET A 9 -14.81 -6.24 12.36
N SER A 10 -13.75 -6.90 12.86
CA SER A 10 -13.88 -8.10 13.69
C SER A 10 -14.65 -7.83 14.98
N ARG A 11 -14.50 -6.65 15.59
CA ARG A 11 -15.26 -6.21 16.77
C ARG A 11 -16.76 -6.14 16.50
N GLU A 12 -17.16 -5.58 15.35
CA GLU A 12 -18.57 -5.47 14.96
C GLU A 12 -19.18 -6.82 14.63
N PHE A 13 -18.39 -7.72 14.06
CA PHE A 13 -18.83 -9.10 13.83
C PHE A 13 -18.95 -9.88 15.14
N GLY A 14 -18.01 -9.71 16.07
CA GLY A 14 -18.01 -10.38 17.36
C GLY A 14 -19.14 -9.94 18.28
N SER A 15 -19.44 -8.62 18.30
CA SER A 15 -20.53 -8.06 19.09
C SER A 15 -21.92 -8.21 18.45
N GLY A 16 -21.99 -8.58 17.16
CA GLY A 16 -23.23 -8.62 16.40
C GLY A 16 -23.78 -7.25 15.99
N SER A 17 -23.09 -6.14 16.31
CA SER A 17 -23.50 -4.77 15.95
C SER A 17 -23.53 -4.54 14.43
N ILE A 18 -22.90 -5.40 13.66
CA ILE A 18 -22.98 -5.40 12.19
C ILE A 18 -24.43 -5.49 11.66
N LYS A 19 -25.34 -6.11 12.43
CA LYS A 19 -26.76 -6.19 12.06
C LYS A 19 -27.42 -4.82 12.06
N LEU A 20 -27.02 -3.93 12.96
CA LEU A 20 -27.50 -2.54 13.00
C LEU A 20 -27.01 -1.74 11.77
N LEU A 21 -25.79 -2.01 11.34
CA LEU A 21 -25.25 -1.42 10.10
C LEU A 21 -26.03 -1.86 8.85
N TYR A 22 -26.46 -3.12 8.79
CA TYR A 22 -27.26 -3.63 7.67
C TYR A 22 -28.73 -3.15 7.68
N SER A 23 -29.25 -2.72 8.84
CA SER A 23 -30.61 -2.14 8.94
C SER A 23 -30.63 -0.63 8.64
N SER A 24 -29.46 0.01 8.57
CA SER A 24 -29.35 1.43 8.23
C SER A 24 -29.33 1.62 6.70
N PRO A 25 -29.73 2.79 6.17
CA PRO A 25 -29.73 3.08 4.73
C PRO A 25 -28.33 3.32 4.16
N VAL A 26 -27.27 2.88 4.85
CA VAL A 26 -25.86 3.07 4.45
C VAL A 26 -25.37 1.90 3.62
N THR A 27 -24.69 2.17 2.51
CA THR A 27 -24.13 1.13 1.65
C THR A 27 -22.87 0.52 2.24
N ALA A 28 -22.57 -0.76 1.91
CA ALA A 28 -21.37 -1.44 2.33
C ALA A 28 -20.09 -0.67 1.94
N GLY A 29 -20.09 -0.03 0.78
CA GLY A 29 -18.99 0.82 0.33
C GLY A 29 -18.76 2.01 1.26
N GLN A 30 -19.82 2.74 1.63
CA GLN A 30 -19.72 3.89 2.53
C GLN A 30 -19.16 3.49 3.91
N ILE A 31 -19.55 2.34 4.43
CA ILE A 31 -19.04 1.82 5.71
C ILE A 31 -17.52 1.58 5.61
N ILE A 32 -17.07 0.87 4.58
CA ILE A 32 -15.65 0.53 4.42
C ILE A 32 -14.80 1.77 4.13
N TRP A 33 -15.27 2.65 3.23
CA TRP A 33 -14.56 3.89 2.95
C TRP A 33 -14.49 4.81 4.17
N GLY A 34 -15.55 4.92 4.96
CA GLY A 34 -15.55 5.71 6.20
C GLY A 34 -14.51 5.20 7.21
N LYS A 35 -14.43 3.86 7.40
CA LYS A 35 -13.42 3.25 8.28
C LYS A 35 -12.00 3.44 7.75
N PHE A 36 -11.80 3.28 6.45
CA PHE A 36 -10.49 3.50 5.82
C PHE A 36 -10.06 4.96 5.94
N LEU A 37 -10.95 5.92 5.64
CA LEU A 37 -10.66 7.36 5.80
C LEU A 37 -10.32 7.72 7.23
N SER A 38 -10.98 7.15 8.24
CA SER A 38 -10.62 7.39 9.64
C SER A 38 -9.19 6.93 9.95
N MET A 39 -8.74 5.82 9.35
CA MET A 39 -7.36 5.34 9.48
C MET A 39 -6.36 6.25 8.74
N MET A 40 -6.75 6.78 7.57
CA MET A 40 -5.92 7.75 6.84
C MET A 40 -5.72 9.04 7.65
N VAL A 41 -6.80 9.58 8.24
CA VAL A 41 -6.72 10.78 9.10
C VAL A 41 -5.84 10.52 10.33
N TYR A 42 -6.00 9.36 10.98
CA TYR A 42 -5.13 8.97 12.08
C TYR A 42 -3.66 8.90 11.63
N GLY A 43 -3.42 8.35 10.44
CA GLY A 43 -2.10 8.31 9.82
C GLY A 43 -1.52 9.70 9.57
N LEU A 44 -2.31 10.63 9.07
CA LEU A 44 -1.87 12.01 8.88
C LEU A 44 -1.45 12.68 10.20
N ILE A 45 -2.14 12.38 11.29
CA ILE A 45 -1.74 12.89 12.61
C ILE A 45 -0.38 12.34 13.02
N LEU A 46 -0.14 11.02 12.82
CA LEU A 46 1.16 10.42 13.10
C LEU A 46 2.26 11.00 12.20
N MET A 47 1.98 11.19 10.91
CA MET A 47 2.92 11.84 9.99
C MET A 47 3.20 13.28 10.39
N GLY A 48 2.21 14.01 10.91
CA GLY A 48 2.40 15.35 11.47
C GLY A 48 3.41 15.39 12.62
N VAL A 49 3.36 14.40 13.52
CA VAL A 49 4.35 14.26 14.59
C VAL A 49 5.76 14.01 14.03
N LEU A 50 5.88 13.10 13.05
CA LEU A 50 7.16 12.83 12.39
C LEU A 50 7.68 14.05 11.63
N LEU A 51 6.80 14.82 10.99
CA LEU A 51 7.16 16.06 10.29
C LEU A 51 7.75 17.10 11.26
N VAL A 52 7.22 17.24 12.47
CA VAL A 52 7.80 18.12 13.50
C VAL A 52 9.23 17.67 13.85
N LEU A 53 9.49 16.36 13.96
CA LEU A 53 10.84 15.84 14.21
C LEU A 53 11.78 16.12 13.05
N VAL A 54 11.31 15.98 11.79
CA VAL A 54 12.07 16.32 10.58
C VAL A 54 12.42 17.81 10.54
N LEU A 55 11.47 18.69 10.88
CA LEU A 55 11.72 20.13 10.95
C LEU A 55 12.73 20.49 12.05
N PHE A 56 12.67 19.82 13.20
CA PHE A 56 13.68 19.99 14.26
C PHE A 56 15.07 19.56 13.79
N ALA A 57 15.16 18.40 13.10
CA ALA A 57 16.43 17.93 12.53
C ALA A 57 16.97 18.92 11.48
N CYS A 58 16.12 19.51 10.65
CA CYS A 58 16.50 20.53 9.66
C CYS A 58 17.11 21.77 10.32
N CYS A 59 16.65 22.16 11.51
CA CYS A 59 17.19 23.30 12.26
C CYS A 59 18.50 22.98 12.98
N THR A 60 18.80 21.70 13.25
CA THR A 60 19.94 21.27 14.07
C THR A 60 21.12 20.79 13.25
N VAL A 61 20.86 20.21 12.06
CA VAL A 61 21.87 19.59 11.20
C VAL A 61 22.18 20.49 9.99
N GLU A 62 23.42 20.92 9.83
CA GLU A 62 23.85 21.86 8.79
C GLU A 62 23.67 21.37 7.35
N SER A 63 23.71 20.05 7.11
CA SER A 63 23.60 19.44 5.77
C SER A 63 22.39 18.54 5.60
N PHE A 64 21.30 18.85 6.30
CA PHE A 64 20.07 18.04 6.24
C PHE A 64 19.35 18.16 4.90
N ASP A 65 19.05 17.03 4.26
CA ASP A 65 18.28 16.98 3.02
C ASP A 65 16.76 16.86 3.33
N LEU A 66 16.11 18.02 3.41
CA LEU A 66 14.68 18.13 3.70
C LEU A 66 13.84 17.44 2.62
N SER A 67 14.24 17.52 1.35
CA SER A 67 13.48 16.95 0.24
C SER A 67 13.47 15.43 0.28
N ALA A 68 14.61 14.81 0.57
CA ALA A 68 14.71 13.36 0.75
C ALA A 68 13.91 12.88 1.98
N ALA A 69 13.94 13.65 3.08
CA ALA A 69 13.14 13.33 4.27
C ALA A 69 11.62 13.41 3.99
N LEU A 70 11.16 14.40 3.21
CA LEU A 70 9.75 14.53 2.84
C LEU A 70 9.30 13.40 1.89
N SER A 71 10.13 12.97 0.95
CA SER A 71 9.83 11.81 0.10
C SER A 71 9.71 10.52 0.93
N GLY A 72 10.61 10.31 1.91
CA GLY A 72 10.52 9.21 2.86
C GLY A 72 9.24 9.22 3.71
N LEU A 73 8.80 10.41 4.18
CA LEU A 73 7.52 10.57 4.87
C LEU A 73 6.32 10.21 3.98
N LEU A 74 6.35 10.61 2.71
CA LEU A 74 5.31 10.26 1.75
C LEU A 74 5.25 8.75 1.53
N GLY A 75 6.39 8.09 1.30
CA GLY A 75 6.46 6.65 1.15
C GLY A 75 5.95 5.90 2.40
N LEU A 76 6.31 6.38 3.60
CA LEU A 76 5.84 5.83 4.86
C LEU A 76 4.32 5.99 5.03
N TYR A 77 3.76 7.11 4.61
CA TYR A 77 2.32 7.35 4.64
C TYR A 77 1.56 6.40 3.68
N LEU A 78 2.04 6.24 2.45
CA LEU A 78 1.47 5.32 1.47
C LEU A 78 1.53 3.87 1.96
N LEU A 79 2.67 3.46 2.52
CA LEU A 79 2.85 2.16 3.16
C LEU A 79 1.84 1.94 4.29
N MET A 80 1.64 2.94 5.14
CA MET A 80 0.68 2.86 6.23
C MET A 80 -0.75 2.72 5.72
N CYS A 81 -1.13 3.44 4.67
CA CYS A 81 -2.45 3.32 4.02
C CYS A 81 -2.66 1.93 3.41
N ALA A 82 -1.63 1.36 2.73
CA ALA A 82 -1.70 0.01 2.20
C ALA A 82 -1.88 -1.04 3.31
N TYR A 83 -1.10 -0.93 4.39
CA TYR A 83 -1.23 -1.80 5.55
C TYR A 83 -2.58 -1.67 6.25
N ALA A 84 -3.16 -0.47 6.29
CA ALA A 84 -4.51 -0.25 6.81
C ALA A 84 -5.57 -0.94 5.93
N ALA A 85 -5.46 -0.88 4.62
CA ALA A 85 -6.37 -1.55 3.69
C ALA A 85 -6.31 -3.09 3.84
N ILE A 86 -5.09 -3.65 3.91
CA ILE A 86 -4.86 -5.09 4.15
C ILE A 86 -5.46 -5.51 5.50
N GLY A 87 -5.17 -4.75 6.56
CA GLY A 87 -5.67 -5.03 7.90
C GLY A 87 -7.20 -4.95 8.01
N LEU A 88 -7.83 -4.00 7.31
CA LEU A 88 -9.28 -3.90 7.21
C LEU A 88 -9.88 -5.13 6.52
N PHE A 89 -9.26 -5.61 5.43
CA PHE A 89 -9.68 -6.82 4.75
C PHE A 89 -9.60 -8.04 5.67
N VAL A 90 -8.46 -8.27 6.32
CA VAL A 90 -8.26 -9.42 7.24
C VAL A 90 -9.23 -9.33 8.42
N SER A 91 -9.43 -8.13 9.00
CA SER A 91 -10.42 -7.88 10.04
C SER A 91 -11.85 -8.24 9.60
N SER A 92 -12.17 -8.14 8.30
CA SER A 92 -13.47 -8.53 7.75
C SER A 92 -13.66 -10.05 7.62
N LEU A 93 -12.57 -10.84 7.65
CA LEU A 93 -12.63 -12.30 7.48
C LEU A 93 -13.02 -13.02 8.76
N THR A 94 -12.68 -12.47 9.92
CA THR A 94 -12.86 -13.12 11.24
C THR A 94 -13.64 -12.25 12.21
N SER A 95 -14.31 -12.87 13.18
CA SER A 95 -14.97 -12.19 14.29
C SER A 95 -14.07 -12.04 15.53
N TYR A 96 -12.88 -12.64 15.52
CA TYR A 96 -11.92 -12.59 16.61
C TYR A 96 -10.80 -11.59 16.32
N GLN A 97 -10.66 -10.57 17.17
CA GLN A 97 -9.65 -9.49 16.97
C GLN A 97 -8.22 -10.04 16.95
N VAL A 98 -7.90 -10.97 17.85
CA VAL A 98 -6.56 -11.56 17.93
C VAL A 98 -6.20 -12.31 16.65
N MET A 99 -7.15 -13.09 16.11
CA MET A 99 -6.96 -13.79 14.83
C MET A 99 -6.79 -12.81 13.66
N ALA A 100 -7.50 -11.68 13.67
CA ALA A 100 -7.33 -10.64 12.69
C ALA A 100 -5.92 -10.02 12.77
N ALA A 101 -5.41 -9.76 13.97
CA ALA A 101 -4.06 -9.23 14.17
C ALA A 101 -2.99 -10.18 13.64
N PHE A 102 -3.03 -11.46 14.04
CA PHE A 102 -2.08 -12.47 13.56
C PHE A 102 -2.17 -12.68 12.04
N GLY A 103 -3.39 -12.76 11.49
CA GLY A 103 -3.59 -12.88 10.05
C GLY A 103 -3.03 -11.68 9.28
N THR A 104 -3.23 -10.47 9.79
CA THR A 104 -2.66 -9.26 9.20
C THR A 104 -1.14 -9.28 9.26
N LEU A 105 -0.54 -9.60 10.43
CA LEU A 105 0.91 -9.72 10.57
C LEU A 105 1.50 -10.76 9.62
N PHE A 106 0.84 -11.92 9.47
CA PHE A 106 1.29 -12.97 8.57
C PHE A 106 1.30 -12.50 7.10
N ILE A 107 0.21 -11.88 6.65
CA ILE A 107 0.13 -11.35 5.27
C ILE A 107 1.17 -10.26 5.05
N LEU A 108 1.33 -9.32 5.99
CA LEU A 108 2.32 -8.26 5.87
C LEU A 108 3.75 -8.81 5.86
N ALA A 109 4.05 -9.81 6.71
CA ALA A 109 5.34 -10.50 6.69
C ALA A 109 5.57 -11.16 5.32
N MET A 110 4.57 -11.85 4.77
CA MET A 110 4.65 -12.45 3.45
C MET A 110 5.01 -11.42 2.37
N PHE A 111 4.32 -10.27 2.32
CA PHE A 111 4.61 -9.19 1.36
C PHE A 111 5.99 -8.56 1.55
N ASN A 112 6.52 -8.52 2.78
CA ASN A 112 7.86 -7.99 3.04
C ASN A 112 8.98 -8.96 2.68
N TYR A 113 8.76 -10.27 2.87
CA TYR A 113 9.82 -11.28 2.65
C TYR A 113 9.74 -11.94 1.27
N VAL A 114 8.62 -11.81 0.55
CA VAL A 114 8.43 -12.47 -0.74
C VAL A 114 9.48 -12.05 -1.78
N GLY A 115 9.94 -10.81 -1.74
CA GLY A 115 10.98 -10.31 -2.64
C GLY A 115 12.34 -10.98 -2.50
N GLY A 116 12.60 -11.70 -1.38
CA GLY A 116 13.84 -12.45 -1.15
C GLY A 116 13.74 -13.95 -1.43
N VAL A 117 12.55 -14.46 -1.78
CA VAL A 117 12.29 -15.89 -1.95
C VAL A 117 12.43 -16.28 -3.43
N TRP A 118 13.14 -17.39 -3.70
CA TRP A 118 13.31 -18.02 -5.03
C TRP A 118 13.86 -17.07 -6.10
N GLN A 119 14.91 -16.35 -5.77
CA GLN A 119 15.60 -15.42 -6.66
C GLN A 119 16.34 -16.11 -7.83
N ASP A 120 16.52 -17.44 -7.78
CA ASP A 120 17.25 -18.21 -8.78
C ASP A 120 16.51 -18.33 -10.14
N TYR A 121 15.18 -18.10 -10.13
CA TYR A 121 14.35 -18.19 -11.33
C TYR A 121 13.95 -16.79 -11.80
N GLU A 122 14.37 -16.37 -12.99
CA GLU A 122 14.10 -15.02 -13.54
C GLU A 122 12.62 -14.64 -13.49
N PHE A 123 11.74 -15.50 -13.95
CA PHE A 123 10.30 -15.26 -13.97
C PHE A 123 9.70 -15.09 -12.55
N VAL A 124 10.18 -15.88 -11.59
CA VAL A 124 9.73 -15.80 -10.20
C VAL A 124 10.27 -14.53 -9.55
N ARG A 125 11.53 -14.19 -9.82
CA ARG A 125 12.18 -12.97 -9.34
C ARG A 125 11.40 -11.73 -9.75
N ASP A 126 10.99 -11.62 -11.00
CA ASP A 126 10.25 -10.45 -11.50
C ASP A 126 8.88 -10.30 -10.83
N ILE A 127 8.15 -11.41 -10.66
CA ILE A 127 6.86 -11.42 -9.96
C ILE A 127 7.02 -11.10 -8.47
N THR A 128 8.00 -11.71 -7.80
CA THR A 128 8.23 -11.51 -6.37
C THR A 128 8.75 -10.10 -6.06
N TYR A 129 9.61 -9.55 -6.94
CA TYR A 129 10.04 -8.15 -6.85
C TYR A 129 8.86 -7.20 -6.99
N TRP A 130 8.01 -7.43 -8.00
CA TRP A 130 6.82 -6.61 -8.22
C TRP A 130 5.83 -6.67 -7.04
N LEU A 131 5.72 -7.83 -6.39
CA LEU A 131 4.83 -8.03 -5.24
C LEU A 131 5.44 -7.50 -3.93
N SER A 132 6.76 -7.26 -3.87
CA SER A 132 7.47 -6.83 -2.67
C SER A 132 7.17 -5.36 -2.33
N ILE A 133 6.56 -5.14 -1.19
CA ILE A 133 6.32 -3.79 -0.65
C ILE A 133 7.64 -3.13 -0.22
N ARG A 134 8.59 -3.93 0.26
CA ARG A 134 9.85 -3.45 0.83
C ARG A 134 10.70 -2.69 -0.20
N GLY A 135 10.94 -3.27 -1.37
CA GLY A 135 11.80 -2.67 -2.41
C GLY A 135 11.29 -1.28 -2.80
N ARG A 136 9.98 -1.16 -3.00
CA ARG A 136 9.33 0.10 -3.39
C ARG A 136 9.36 1.17 -2.29
N THR A 137 9.34 0.76 -1.02
CA THR A 137 9.45 1.72 0.11
C THR A 137 10.87 2.25 0.24
N GLU A 138 11.88 1.42 -0.04
CA GLU A 138 13.29 1.81 0.04
C GLU A 138 13.61 2.95 -0.95
N GLU A 139 13.02 2.98 -2.14
CA GLU A 139 13.22 4.05 -3.13
C GLU A 139 12.79 5.43 -2.59
N PHE A 140 11.65 5.49 -1.90
CA PHE A 140 11.21 6.73 -1.24
C PHE A 140 12.18 7.19 -0.15
N ILE A 141 12.79 6.26 0.59
CA ILE A 141 13.77 6.58 1.66
C ILE A 141 15.04 7.18 1.03
N TYR A 142 15.45 6.71 -0.14
CA TYR A 142 16.58 7.28 -0.89
C TYR A 142 16.25 8.59 -1.61
N GLY A 143 15.04 9.11 -1.45
CA GLY A 143 14.64 10.38 -2.05
C GLY A 143 14.19 10.26 -3.51
N LEU A 144 13.98 9.06 -4.03
CA LEU A 144 13.48 8.80 -5.38
C LEU A 144 11.97 8.58 -5.34
N ILE A 145 11.21 9.41 -6.05
CA ILE A 145 9.76 9.26 -6.19
C ILE A 145 9.48 8.74 -7.59
N CYS A 146 9.17 7.44 -7.70
CA CYS A 146 8.74 6.81 -8.93
C CYS A 146 7.21 6.79 -9.02
N SER A 147 6.66 7.14 -10.18
CA SER A 147 5.21 7.06 -10.39
C SER A 147 4.70 5.62 -10.29
N GLU A 148 5.54 4.64 -10.65
CA GLU A 148 5.25 3.21 -10.52
C GLU A 148 4.96 2.81 -9.08
N ASP A 149 5.77 3.28 -8.12
CA ASP A 149 5.64 2.94 -6.71
C ASP A 149 4.39 3.54 -6.08
N VAL A 150 4.10 4.80 -6.42
CA VAL A 150 2.85 5.46 -5.97
C VAL A 150 1.63 4.70 -6.50
N LEU A 151 1.62 4.37 -7.79
CA LEU A 151 0.53 3.60 -8.42
C LEU A 151 0.40 2.20 -7.82
N TYR A 152 1.52 1.54 -7.53
CA TYR A 152 1.51 0.25 -6.84
C TYR A 152 0.77 0.32 -5.51
N PHE A 153 1.10 1.28 -4.64
CA PHE A 153 0.41 1.44 -3.36
C PHE A 153 -1.08 1.72 -3.55
N LEU A 154 -1.45 2.56 -4.51
CA LEU A 154 -2.86 2.85 -4.82
C LEU A 154 -3.60 1.61 -5.32
N ILE A 155 -2.98 0.79 -6.18
CA ILE A 155 -3.54 -0.47 -6.68
C ILE A 155 -3.77 -1.46 -5.53
N VAL A 156 -2.79 -1.61 -4.63
CA VAL A 156 -2.91 -2.48 -3.45
C VAL A 156 -4.06 -2.01 -2.54
N ILE A 157 -4.13 -0.72 -2.25
CA ILE A 157 -5.22 -0.14 -1.44
C ILE A 157 -6.57 -0.42 -2.10
N PHE A 158 -6.71 -0.13 -3.39
CA PHE A 158 -7.96 -0.33 -4.13
C PHE A 158 -8.37 -1.81 -4.17
N LEU A 159 -7.43 -2.72 -4.41
CA LEU A 159 -7.65 -4.17 -4.43
C LEU A 159 -8.25 -4.65 -3.10
N PHE A 160 -7.59 -4.35 -1.99
CA PHE A 160 -8.02 -4.84 -0.68
C PHE A 160 -9.31 -4.17 -0.19
N LEU A 161 -9.53 -2.88 -0.50
CA LEU A 161 -10.80 -2.22 -0.20
C LEU A 161 -11.96 -2.81 -1.00
N THR A 162 -11.76 -3.06 -2.29
CA THR A 162 -12.78 -3.69 -3.16
C THR A 162 -13.11 -5.09 -2.65
N TRP A 163 -12.11 -5.89 -2.28
CA TRP A 163 -12.33 -7.21 -1.69
C TRP A 163 -13.09 -7.12 -0.37
N THR A 164 -12.81 -6.11 0.46
CA THR A 164 -13.51 -5.89 1.74
C THR A 164 -14.98 -5.54 1.50
N VAL A 165 -15.26 -4.60 0.60
CA VAL A 165 -16.63 -4.21 0.24
C VAL A 165 -17.40 -5.41 -0.31
N TYR A 166 -16.79 -6.14 -1.24
CA TYR A 166 -17.40 -7.33 -1.83
C TYR A 166 -17.66 -8.43 -0.79
N ARG A 167 -16.74 -8.61 0.17
CA ARG A 167 -16.92 -9.53 1.30
C ARG A 167 -18.15 -9.17 2.14
N LEU A 168 -18.32 -7.87 2.42
CA LEU A 168 -19.45 -7.37 3.22
C LEU A 168 -20.78 -7.60 2.49
N ILE A 169 -20.83 -7.29 1.19
CA ILE A 169 -22.02 -7.54 0.34
C ILE A 169 -22.38 -9.03 0.31
N ASN A 170 -21.41 -9.91 0.15
CA ASN A 170 -21.64 -11.36 0.07
C ASN A 170 -22.12 -11.99 1.39
N ARG A 171 -21.91 -11.33 2.53
CA ARG A 171 -22.47 -11.79 3.80
C ARG A 171 -24.00 -11.62 3.85
N VAL A 172 -24.51 -10.60 3.17
CA VAL A 172 -25.95 -10.31 3.09
C VAL A 172 -26.59 -11.11 1.94
N GLN A 173 -25.96 -11.08 0.77
CA GLN A 173 -26.43 -11.78 -0.42
C GLN A 173 -25.66 -13.09 -0.57
N LYS A 174 -26.27 -14.22 -0.17
CA LYS A 174 -25.66 -15.55 -0.33
C LYS A 174 -25.52 -15.92 -1.81
N ARG A 175 -24.50 -15.39 -2.48
CA ARG A 175 -24.17 -15.75 -3.87
C ARG A 175 -23.50 -17.11 -3.95
N SER A 176 -23.62 -17.78 -5.11
CA SER A 176 -22.98 -19.09 -5.33
C SER A 176 -21.45 -18.99 -5.18
N TRP A 177 -20.83 -20.06 -4.71
CA TRP A 177 -19.39 -20.12 -4.41
C TRP A 177 -18.52 -19.82 -5.63
N THR A 178 -18.90 -20.31 -6.81
CA THR A 178 -18.20 -20.08 -8.08
C THR A 178 -18.15 -18.61 -8.48
N ILE A 179 -19.29 -17.91 -8.37
CA ILE A 179 -19.38 -16.48 -8.70
C ILE A 179 -18.52 -15.65 -7.74
N ARG A 180 -18.48 -16.04 -6.45
CA ARG A 180 -17.67 -15.35 -5.44
C ARG A 180 -16.19 -15.39 -5.79
N TRP A 181 -15.67 -16.59 -6.05
CA TRP A 181 -14.26 -16.75 -6.41
C TRP A 181 -13.93 -16.09 -7.76
N GLY A 182 -14.85 -16.17 -8.73
CA GLY A 182 -14.68 -15.49 -10.02
C GLY A 182 -14.49 -13.98 -9.89
N ILE A 183 -15.23 -13.31 -8.99
CA ILE A 183 -15.08 -11.87 -8.76
C ILE A 183 -13.78 -11.54 -8.03
N TYR A 184 -13.39 -12.30 -6.99
CA TYR A 184 -12.09 -12.09 -6.33
C TYR A 184 -10.92 -12.23 -7.31
N LEU A 185 -10.96 -13.27 -8.13
CA LEU A 185 -9.95 -13.53 -9.16
C LEU A 185 -9.97 -12.44 -10.24
N GLY A 186 -11.15 -12.02 -10.69
CA GLY A 186 -11.29 -10.94 -11.68
C GLY A 186 -10.70 -9.62 -11.21
N VAL A 187 -11.02 -9.19 -9.98
CA VAL A 187 -10.45 -7.98 -9.38
C VAL A 187 -8.92 -8.10 -9.23
N PHE A 188 -8.42 -9.28 -8.85
CA PHE A 188 -6.98 -9.54 -8.75
C PHE A 188 -6.28 -9.43 -10.11
N LEU A 189 -6.84 -10.05 -11.16
CA LEU A 189 -6.29 -9.99 -12.52
C LEU A 189 -6.28 -8.56 -13.07
N VAL A 190 -7.36 -7.80 -12.85
CA VAL A 190 -7.41 -6.38 -13.24
C VAL A 190 -6.33 -5.57 -12.50
N SER A 191 -6.14 -5.81 -11.21
CA SER A 191 -5.10 -5.13 -10.43
C SER A 191 -3.69 -5.51 -10.91
N MET A 192 -3.43 -6.77 -11.25
CA MET A 192 -2.17 -7.19 -11.85
C MET A 192 -1.94 -6.54 -13.22
N MET A 193 -2.98 -6.47 -14.04
CA MET A 193 -2.88 -5.83 -15.36
C MET A 193 -2.58 -4.34 -15.25
N LEU A 194 -3.23 -3.63 -14.32
CA LEU A 194 -2.94 -2.22 -14.04
C LEU A 194 -1.50 -2.03 -13.54
N GLY A 195 -1.01 -2.89 -12.66
CA GLY A 195 0.35 -2.88 -12.19
C GLY A 195 1.36 -3.10 -13.32
N TYR A 196 1.13 -4.10 -14.17
CA TYR A 196 1.97 -4.36 -15.34
C TYR A 196 1.99 -3.18 -16.32
N MET A 197 0.85 -2.52 -16.53
CA MET A 197 0.79 -1.30 -17.36
C MET A 197 1.56 -0.14 -16.72
N SER A 198 1.51 0.00 -15.40
CA SER A 198 2.23 1.04 -14.64
C SER A 198 3.76 0.91 -14.78
N SER A 199 4.26 -0.34 -14.90
CA SER A 199 5.70 -0.63 -15.06
C SER A 199 6.22 -0.45 -16.49
N ARG A 200 5.41 0.08 -17.40
CA ARG A 200 5.87 0.35 -18.77
C ARG A 200 6.69 1.64 -18.85
N PRO A 201 7.83 1.63 -19.56
CA PRO A 201 8.72 2.81 -19.64
C PRO A 201 8.03 4.09 -20.15
N ALA A 202 6.97 3.94 -20.96
CA ALA A 202 6.19 5.07 -21.48
C ALA A 202 5.38 5.82 -20.40
N LEU A 203 5.10 5.18 -19.26
CA LEU A 203 4.32 5.74 -18.13
C LEU A 203 5.19 6.01 -16.91
N MET A 204 6.46 5.60 -16.94
CA MET A 204 7.39 5.81 -15.85
C MET A 204 7.82 7.28 -15.82
N ALA A 205 7.47 8.00 -14.76
CA ALA A 205 8.03 9.27 -14.39
C ALA A 205 8.75 9.10 -13.05
N TYR A 206 10.00 9.53 -12.99
CA TYR A 206 10.78 9.55 -11.75
C TYR A 206 11.19 10.98 -11.41
N HIS A 207 11.14 11.29 -10.14
CA HIS A 207 11.57 12.56 -9.61
C HIS A 207 12.60 12.34 -8.51
N ASP A 208 13.81 12.78 -8.76
CA ASP A 208 14.88 12.77 -7.76
C ASP A 208 14.71 13.97 -6.84
N SER A 209 14.26 13.71 -5.62
CA SER A 209 14.04 14.72 -4.59
C SER A 209 15.31 15.07 -3.81
N THR A 210 16.44 14.38 -4.03
CA THR A 210 17.67 14.65 -3.31
C THR A 210 18.27 15.97 -3.70
N ARG A 211 18.85 16.71 -2.74
CA ARG A 211 19.47 18.01 -2.97
C ARG A 211 20.63 17.97 -3.99
N ILE A 212 21.38 16.87 -4.02
CA ILE A 212 22.56 16.67 -4.87
C ILE A 212 22.20 15.88 -6.13
N LYS A 213 20.93 15.48 -6.30
CA LYS A 213 20.46 14.59 -7.38
C LYS A 213 21.30 13.30 -7.48
N SER A 214 21.55 12.68 -6.32
CA SER A 214 22.42 11.50 -6.22
C SER A 214 21.90 10.28 -6.98
N ASN A 215 20.59 10.24 -7.27
CA ASN A 215 19.93 9.15 -8.00
C ASN A 215 19.75 9.45 -9.48
N SER A 216 20.22 10.62 -9.96
CA SER A 216 20.16 10.98 -11.38
C SER A 216 21.56 11.01 -11.99
N LEU A 217 21.67 10.63 -13.27
CA LEU A 217 22.93 10.71 -14.01
C LEU A 217 23.40 12.15 -14.07
N SER A 218 24.70 12.40 -13.83
CA SER A 218 25.29 13.73 -14.03
C SER A 218 25.12 14.16 -15.50
N LYS A 219 25.12 15.48 -15.74
CA LYS A 219 25.00 15.99 -17.12
C LYS A 219 26.04 15.40 -18.06
N SER A 220 27.29 15.27 -17.59
CA SER A 220 28.38 14.64 -18.37
C SER A 220 28.10 13.17 -18.68
N SER A 221 27.51 12.41 -17.74
CA SER A 221 27.14 11.02 -17.98
C SER A 221 25.97 10.90 -18.95
N GLN A 222 25.00 11.82 -18.91
CA GLN A 222 23.89 11.87 -19.86
C GLN A 222 24.36 12.15 -21.28
N GLU A 223 25.35 13.07 -21.44
CA GLU A 223 25.95 13.36 -22.74
C GLU A 223 26.70 12.15 -23.31
N ILE A 224 27.43 11.41 -22.47
CA ILE A 224 28.13 10.18 -22.90
C ILE A 224 27.13 9.09 -23.32
N VAL A 225 26.05 8.87 -22.57
CA VAL A 225 25.01 7.91 -22.94
C VAL A 225 24.33 8.30 -24.24
N ALA A 226 24.00 9.59 -24.42
CA ALA A 226 23.40 10.07 -25.67
C ALA A 226 24.32 9.90 -26.90
N LEU A 227 25.64 9.92 -26.69
CA LEU A 227 26.62 9.64 -27.76
C LEU A 227 26.76 8.14 -28.09
N LEU A 228 26.36 7.25 -27.15
CA LEU A 228 26.41 5.80 -27.35
C LEU A 228 25.14 5.24 -28.04
N ASP A 229 24.02 5.96 -27.91
CA ASP A 229 22.71 5.57 -28.47
C ASP A 229 22.48 6.10 -29.90
N GLY A 230 23.41 6.89 -30.47
CA GLY A 230 23.42 7.43 -31.85
C GLY A 230 24.44 6.73 -32.73
#